data_661d5deb633d9bf251cf87b950b726fc
#
_entry.id   661d5deb633d9bf251cf87b950b726fc
#
_cell.length_a   1.000
_cell.length_b   1.000
_cell.length_c   1.000
_cell.angle_alpha   90.00
_cell.angle_beta   90.00
_cell.angle_gamma   90.00
#
_symmetry.space_group_name_H-M   'P 1'
#
loop_
_entity.id
_entity.type
_entity.pdbx_description
1 polymer ?
#
loop_
_entity_poly.entity_id
_entity_poly.type
_entity_poly.pdbx_seq_one_letter_code
_entity_poly.pdbx_strand_id
1 'polypeptide(L)'
;MEKIKTRRSGLQKYKEKIPLDTYVVKQLIKAIENADYLYENYLVEEKFPTDNGSEGAKWNYINREVKNDIEEGRFQIEVLYRGPWKFLGVYDRETRYFYTLMREKNLSSLRRSKNTKLFHYTNALSRLNEELKKEYVVENEQLCLFPDMMYDEEGEETLDRILEKLITKIDGFINRYVLISFDISHGQVTAIKGIVPAVGMNYYKEEDWADLLNASYYSAGLGGEEEVAEEVVLLERKPKLRRRKRKEEKRNVE
;
A
#
# COMPACT_ATOMS: atom_id res chain seq x y z
N MET A 1 4.26 -42.51 17.35
CA MET A 1 4.77 -41.17 16.92
C MET A 1 3.59 -40.41 16.32
N GLU A 2 2.88 -39.65 17.15
CA GLU A 2 1.75 -38.81 16.72
C GLU A 2 2.28 -37.52 16.12
N LYS A 3 1.80 -37.23 14.90
CA LYS A 3 2.09 -35.97 14.21
C LYS A 3 1.37 -34.83 14.94
N ILE A 4 2.12 -33.97 15.60
CA ILE A 4 1.64 -32.70 16.14
C ILE A 4 1.18 -31.84 14.95
N LYS A 5 -0.15 -31.81 14.74
CA LYS A 5 -0.78 -30.86 13.86
C LYS A 5 -0.66 -29.48 14.52
N THR A 6 0.21 -28.63 14.02
CA THR A 6 0.24 -27.20 14.33
C THR A 6 -1.11 -26.58 13.92
N ARG A 7 -2.03 -26.48 14.88
CA ARG A 7 -3.24 -25.67 14.74
C ARG A 7 -2.77 -24.20 14.68
N ARG A 8 -2.91 -23.59 13.50
CA ARG A 8 -2.89 -22.14 13.38
C ARG A 8 -4.06 -21.62 14.23
N SER A 9 -3.78 -20.94 15.33
CA SER A 9 -4.78 -20.29 16.17
C SER A 9 -5.52 -19.25 15.33
N GLY A 10 -6.80 -19.54 15.03
CA GLY A 10 -7.64 -18.61 14.33
C GLY A 10 -8.03 -17.47 15.27
N LEU A 11 -7.40 -16.30 15.13
CA LEU A 11 -7.99 -15.05 15.58
C LEU A 11 -9.41 -14.98 14.98
N GLN A 12 -10.42 -14.74 15.82
CA GLN A 12 -11.78 -14.54 15.32
C GLN A 12 -11.76 -13.21 14.55
N LYS A 13 -11.66 -13.31 13.22
CA LYS A 13 -11.43 -12.16 12.35
C LYS A 13 -12.65 -11.25 12.38
N TYR A 14 -12.40 -9.92 12.42
CA TYR A 14 -13.41 -8.89 12.19
C TYR A 14 -14.28 -9.27 10.99
N LYS A 15 -15.59 -9.40 11.19
CA LYS A 15 -16.52 -10.02 10.22
C LYS A 15 -17.06 -9.03 9.20
N GLU A 16 -17.11 -7.74 9.55
CA GLU A 16 -17.66 -6.72 8.66
C GLU A 16 -16.79 -6.58 7.42
N LYS A 17 -17.44 -6.50 6.27
CA LYS A 17 -16.75 -6.20 5.01
C LYS A 17 -16.22 -4.78 5.05
N ILE A 18 -15.02 -4.56 4.49
CA ILE A 18 -14.51 -3.20 4.29
C ILE A 18 -15.44 -2.48 3.31
N PRO A 19 -16.08 -1.36 3.71
CA PRO A 19 -17.13 -0.72 2.92
C PRO A 19 -16.54 0.17 1.82
N LEU A 20 -15.65 -0.41 1.01
CA LEU A 20 -15.11 0.24 -0.17
C LEU A 20 -15.69 -0.43 -1.41
N ASP A 21 -16.37 0.36 -2.24
CA ASP A 21 -17.03 -0.15 -3.44
C ASP A 21 -16.03 -0.73 -4.42
N THR A 22 -16.44 -1.81 -5.09
CA THR A 22 -15.62 -2.42 -6.15
C THR A 22 -15.24 -1.45 -7.24
N TYR A 23 -16.10 -0.47 -7.54
CA TYR A 23 -15.82 0.61 -8.48
C TYR A 23 -14.60 1.45 -8.00
N VAL A 24 -14.60 1.89 -6.75
CA VAL A 24 -13.51 2.70 -6.18
C VAL A 24 -12.20 1.90 -6.15
N VAL A 25 -12.25 0.61 -5.81
CA VAL A 25 -11.05 -0.25 -5.87
C VAL A 25 -10.50 -0.35 -7.30
N LYS A 26 -11.36 -0.50 -8.31
CA LYS A 26 -10.95 -0.50 -9.71
C LYS A 26 -10.35 0.84 -10.16
N GLN A 27 -10.90 1.96 -9.70
CA GLN A 27 -10.30 3.28 -9.95
C GLN A 27 -8.92 3.41 -9.31
N LEU A 28 -8.73 2.89 -8.09
CA LEU A 28 -7.41 2.85 -7.46
C LEU A 28 -6.41 2.02 -8.25
N ILE A 29 -6.81 0.83 -8.72
CA ILE A 29 -5.97 -0.03 -9.57
C ILE A 29 -5.55 0.74 -10.82
N LYS A 30 -6.51 1.32 -11.54
CA LYS A 30 -6.26 2.11 -12.75
C LYS A 30 -5.34 3.30 -12.49
N ALA A 31 -5.57 4.04 -11.40
CA ALA A 31 -4.74 5.18 -11.01
C ALA A 31 -3.28 4.76 -10.74
N ILE A 32 -3.06 3.63 -10.07
CA ILE A 32 -1.74 3.11 -9.77
C ILE A 32 -1.02 2.66 -11.06
N GLU A 33 -1.72 1.96 -11.97
CA GLU A 33 -1.17 1.50 -13.24
C GLU A 33 -0.85 2.68 -14.18
N ASN A 34 -1.77 3.63 -14.28
CA ASN A 34 -1.57 4.86 -15.06
C ASN A 34 -0.38 5.68 -14.54
N ALA A 35 -0.23 5.77 -13.22
CA ALA A 35 0.91 6.45 -12.61
C ALA A 35 2.27 5.83 -12.98
N ASP A 36 2.35 4.49 -13.03
CA ASP A 36 3.58 3.79 -13.43
C ASP A 36 3.88 4.03 -14.92
N TYR A 37 2.87 3.94 -15.77
CA TYR A 37 2.97 4.24 -17.21
C TYR A 37 3.46 5.68 -17.47
N LEU A 38 2.85 6.67 -16.81
CA LEU A 38 3.24 8.08 -16.95
C LEU A 38 4.66 8.34 -16.46
N TYR A 39 5.08 7.68 -15.39
CA TYR A 39 6.44 7.78 -14.89
C TYR A 39 7.47 7.16 -15.85
N GLU A 40 7.18 5.98 -16.41
CA GLU A 40 8.08 5.34 -17.39
C GLU A 40 8.22 6.19 -18.66
N ASN A 41 7.12 6.79 -19.15
CA ASN A 41 7.16 7.73 -20.26
C ASN A 41 8.03 8.96 -19.94
N TYR A 42 7.86 9.53 -18.76
CA TYR A 42 8.69 10.64 -18.31
C TYR A 42 10.19 10.29 -18.32
N LEU A 43 10.57 9.10 -17.86
CA LEU A 43 11.98 8.67 -17.91
C LEU A 43 12.52 8.54 -19.35
N VAL A 44 11.67 8.09 -20.29
CA VAL A 44 12.03 7.96 -21.71
C VAL A 44 12.21 9.34 -22.35
N GLU A 45 11.32 10.28 -22.06
CA GLU A 45 11.34 11.64 -22.60
C GLU A 45 12.55 12.43 -22.10
N GLU A 46 12.80 12.40 -20.80
CA GLU A 46 13.87 13.17 -20.16
C GLU A 46 15.26 12.55 -20.35
N LYS A 47 15.35 11.28 -20.76
CA LYS A 47 16.62 10.57 -21.02
C LYS A 47 17.61 10.64 -19.86
N PHE A 48 17.12 10.54 -18.64
CA PHE A 48 18.00 10.59 -17.47
C PHE A 48 19.07 9.47 -17.53
N PRO A 49 20.33 9.79 -17.19
CA PRO A 49 21.40 8.79 -17.17
C PRO A 49 21.26 7.81 -15.99
N THR A 50 20.48 8.17 -14.99
CA THR A 50 20.20 7.39 -13.76
C THR A 50 18.75 7.59 -13.33
N ASP A 51 18.21 6.62 -12.60
CA ASP A 51 16.86 6.64 -12.03
C ASP A 51 16.85 6.87 -10.51
N ASN A 52 17.87 7.53 -9.98
CA ASN A 52 17.96 7.90 -8.58
C ASN A 52 16.71 8.70 -8.15
N GLY A 53 16.03 8.26 -7.08
CA GLY A 53 14.79 8.89 -6.63
C GLY A 53 13.51 8.37 -7.28
N SER A 54 13.60 7.35 -8.14
CA SER A 54 12.47 6.73 -8.84
C SER A 54 11.31 6.36 -7.92
N GLU A 55 11.59 5.76 -6.78
CA GLU A 55 10.56 5.38 -5.80
C GLU A 55 9.77 6.60 -5.30
N GLY A 56 10.45 7.72 -5.01
CA GLY A 56 9.78 8.97 -4.59
C GLY A 56 8.98 9.61 -5.71
N ALA A 57 9.53 9.62 -6.92
CA ALA A 57 8.87 10.17 -8.10
C ALA A 57 7.61 9.37 -8.45
N LYS A 58 7.68 8.03 -8.48
CA LYS A 58 6.51 7.16 -8.70
C LYS A 58 5.38 7.45 -7.71
N TRP A 59 5.68 7.69 -6.44
CA TRP A 59 4.69 8.07 -5.44
C TRP A 59 4.02 9.43 -5.75
N ASN A 60 4.73 10.38 -6.33
CA ASN A 60 4.11 11.65 -6.74
C ASN A 60 3.07 11.43 -7.85
N TYR A 61 3.37 10.56 -8.83
CA TYR A 61 2.42 10.19 -9.87
C TYR A 61 1.23 9.42 -9.28
N ILE A 62 1.44 8.40 -8.44
CA ILE A 62 0.36 7.64 -7.78
C ILE A 62 -0.55 8.59 -7.00
N ASN A 63 0.01 9.47 -6.18
CA ASN A 63 -0.79 10.43 -5.40
C ASN A 63 -1.60 11.37 -6.30
N ARG A 64 -1.05 11.80 -7.44
CA ARG A 64 -1.76 12.64 -8.39
C ARG A 64 -2.92 11.90 -9.04
N GLU A 65 -2.67 10.71 -9.58
CA GLU A 65 -3.70 9.93 -10.27
C GLU A 65 -4.81 9.49 -9.30
N VAL A 66 -4.46 9.03 -8.10
CA VAL A 66 -5.45 8.69 -7.06
C VAL A 66 -6.31 9.90 -6.70
N LYS A 67 -5.71 11.10 -6.59
CA LYS A 67 -6.48 12.32 -6.31
C LYS A 67 -7.40 12.72 -7.45
N ASN A 68 -7.00 12.46 -8.69
CA ASN A 68 -7.78 12.83 -9.87
C ASN A 68 -8.92 11.83 -10.16
N ASP A 69 -8.70 10.54 -9.91
CA ASP A 69 -9.62 9.48 -10.32
C ASP A 69 -10.66 9.14 -9.23
N ILE A 70 -10.40 9.51 -7.97
CA ILE A 70 -11.39 9.32 -6.90
C ILE A 70 -12.40 10.47 -6.91
N GLU A 71 -13.66 10.13 -6.87
CA GLU A 71 -14.79 11.05 -6.92
C GLU A 71 -14.74 12.10 -5.82
N GLU A 72 -14.69 13.38 -6.21
CA GLU A 72 -14.86 14.51 -5.30
C GLU A 72 -16.31 14.56 -4.78
N GLY A 73 -16.47 14.89 -3.51
CA GLY A 73 -17.77 14.98 -2.86
C GLY A 73 -17.99 13.90 -1.79
N ARG A 74 -17.97 12.64 -2.16
CA ARG A 74 -17.99 11.52 -1.20
C ARG A 74 -16.68 11.43 -0.45
N PHE A 75 -15.56 11.54 -1.15
CA PHE A 75 -14.23 11.41 -0.55
C PHE A 75 -13.58 12.76 -0.30
N GLN A 76 -13.05 12.95 0.91
CA GLN A 76 -12.11 14.01 1.23
C GLN A 76 -10.70 13.44 1.11
N ILE A 77 -9.85 14.07 0.28
CA ILE A 77 -8.48 13.63 0.07
C ILE A 77 -7.52 14.68 0.62
N GLU A 78 -6.76 14.28 1.63
CA GLU A 78 -5.81 15.15 2.32
C GLU A 78 -4.37 14.70 2.12
N VAL A 79 -3.48 15.70 1.97
CA VAL A 79 -2.03 15.47 1.97
C VAL A 79 -1.53 15.45 3.40
N LEU A 80 -1.06 14.28 3.81
CA LEU A 80 -0.52 14.01 5.13
C LEU A 80 1.02 14.01 5.11
N TYR A 81 1.61 14.24 6.27
CA TYR A 81 3.05 14.41 6.41
C TYR A 81 3.64 13.42 7.42
N ARG A 82 4.71 12.75 7.03
CA ARG A 82 5.58 11.97 7.90
C ARG A 82 7.01 12.48 7.75
N GLY A 83 7.40 13.47 8.57
CA GLY A 83 8.64 14.19 8.36
C GLY A 83 8.65 14.83 6.97
N PRO A 84 9.68 14.64 6.15
CA PRO A 84 9.74 15.17 4.78
C PRO A 84 8.83 14.42 3.78
N TRP A 85 8.35 13.25 4.13
CA TRP A 85 7.56 12.39 3.25
C TRP A 85 6.08 12.77 3.28
N LYS A 86 5.48 12.87 2.09
CA LYS A 86 4.06 13.18 1.91
C LYS A 86 3.33 11.95 1.38
N PHE A 87 2.10 11.76 1.81
CA PHE A 87 1.23 10.68 1.33
C PHE A 87 -0.23 11.13 1.39
N LEU A 88 -1.13 10.40 0.74
CA LEU A 88 -2.56 10.72 0.77
C LEU A 88 -3.27 9.96 1.88
N GLY A 89 -4.17 10.68 2.57
CA GLY A 89 -5.25 10.13 3.36
C GLY A 89 -6.56 10.35 2.61
N VAL A 90 -7.37 9.31 2.47
CA VAL A 90 -8.66 9.33 1.80
C VAL A 90 -9.75 9.05 2.83
N TYR A 91 -10.59 10.00 3.10
CA TYR A 91 -11.70 9.89 4.04
C TYR A 91 -13.01 9.76 3.29
N ASP A 92 -13.72 8.66 3.50
CA ASP A 92 -15.08 8.44 2.99
C ASP A 92 -16.10 9.05 3.95
N ARG A 93 -16.77 10.12 3.52
CA ARG A 93 -17.77 10.83 4.34
C ARG A 93 -19.01 10.00 4.62
N GLU A 94 -19.36 9.05 3.75
CA GLU A 94 -20.54 8.19 3.90
C GLU A 94 -20.31 7.12 4.96
N THR A 95 -19.19 6.38 4.84
CA THR A 95 -18.88 5.27 5.74
C THR A 95 -18.06 5.69 6.95
N ARG A 96 -17.45 6.88 6.89
CA ARG A 96 -16.51 7.42 7.89
C ARG A 96 -15.26 6.56 8.04
N TYR A 97 -14.88 5.86 6.99
CA TYR A 97 -13.64 5.12 6.94
C TYR A 97 -12.52 6.00 6.40
N PHE A 98 -11.34 5.78 6.94
CA PHE A 98 -10.13 6.49 6.53
C PHE A 98 -9.14 5.52 5.92
N TYR A 99 -8.66 5.82 4.72
CA TYR A 99 -7.81 4.95 3.93
C TYR A 99 -6.46 5.60 3.66
N THR A 100 -5.40 4.79 3.68
CA THR A 100 -4.07 5.17 3.14
C THR A 100 -3.55 4.05 2.26
N LEU A 101 -2.61 4.39 1.36
CA LEU A 101 -1.99 3.42 0.45
C LEU A 101 -0.56 3.12 0.87
N MET A 102 -0.14 1.86 0.70
CA MET A 102 1.23 1.42 0.93
C MET A 102 1.58 0.25 0.01
N ARG A 103 2.81 0.21 -0.50
CA ARG A 103 3.31 -0.98 -1.18
C ARG A 103 3.49 -2.15 -0.20
N GLU A 104 3.12 -3.36 -0.63
CA GLU A 104 3.26 -4.58 0.18
C GLU A 104 4.71 -4.81 0.61
N LYS A 105 5.67 -4.53 -0.26
CA LYS A 105 7.11 -4.56 0.05
C LYS A 105 7.45 -3.71 1.28
N ASN A 106 6.89 -2.49 1.36
CA ASN A 106 7.13 -1.57 2.47
C ASN A 106 6.42 -2.04 3.74
N LEU A 107 5.19 -2.54 3.63
CA LEU A 107 4.43 -3.10 4.74
C LEU A 107 5.15 -4.32 5.34
N SER A 108 5.59 -5.24 4.49
CA SER A 108 6.35 -6.43 4.89
C SER A 108 7.68 -6.09 5.55
N SER A 109 8.38 -5.05 5.07
CA SER A 109 9.59 -4.54 5.69
C SER A 109 9.32 -3.94 7.07
N LEU A 110 8.25 -3.14 7.17
CA LEU A 110 7.83 -2.51 8.41
C LEU A 110 7.43 -3.54 9.48
N ARG A 111 6.70 -4.59 9.10
CA ARG A 111 6.32 -5.70 10.00
C ARG A 111 7.54 -6.44 10.57
N ARG A 112 8.61 -6.57 9.79
CA ARG A 112 9.86 -7.22 10.22
C ARG A 112 10.72 -6.33 11.12
N SER A 113 10.61 -5.02 11.01
CA SER A 113 11.39 -4.07 11.81
C SER A 113 10.86 -3.98 13.24
N LYS A 114 11.75 -4.13 14.24
CA LYS A 114 11.36 -4.02 15.65
C LYS A 114 11.18 -2.56 16.09
N ASN A 115 12.05 -1.67 15.67
CA ASN A 115 12.13 -0.29 16.18
C ASN A 115 11.35 0.74 15.34
N THR A 116 11.45 0.66 13.99
CA THR A 116 10.84 1.67 13.11
C THR A 116 9.31 1.60 13.06
N LYS A 117 8.73 0.45 13.42
CA LYS A 117 7.27 0.29 13.41
C LYS A 117 6.57 1.05 14.54
N LEU A 118 7.23 1.25 15.69
CA LEU A 118 6.60 1.82 16.88
C LEU A 118 5.99 3.19 16.60
N PHE A 119 6.73 4.10 16.03
CA PHE A 119 6.29 5.47 15.74
C PHE A 119 5.96 5.70 14.26
N HIS A 120 5.62 4.64 13.53
CA HIS A 120 5.19 4.77 12.15
C HIS A 120 3.74 5.28 12.09
N TYR A 121 3.43 6.14 11.12
CA TYR A 121 2.09 6.72 10.96
C TYR A 121 0.96 5.68 10.87
N THR A 122 1.23 4.53 10.24
CA THR A 122 0.26 3.42 10.15
C THR A 122 -0.09 2.90 11.54
N ASN A 123 0.89 2.85 12.45
CA ASN A 123 0.68 2.39 13.81
C ASN A 123 -0.14 3.42 14.63
N ALA A 124 0.15 4.70 14.46
CA ALA A 124 -0.67 5.76 15.06
C ALA A 124 -2.12 5.72 14.53
N LEU A 125 -2.32 5.59 13.21
CA LEU A 125 -3.65 5.45 12.63
C LEU A 125 -4.38 4.17 13.05
N SER A 126 -3.64 3.09 13.38
CA SER A 126 -4.25 1.84 13.88
C SER A 126 -4.97 2.02 15.21
N ARG A 127 -4.67 3.07 15.98
CA ARG A 127 -5.41 3.41 17.21
C ARG A 127 -6.88 3.71 16.95
N LEU A 128 -7.24 4.18 15.76
CA LEU A 128 -8.63 4.35 15.34
C LEU A 128 -9.43 3.04 15.31
N ASN A 129 -8.74 1.90 15.37
CA ASN A 129 -9.32 0.56 15.38
C ASN A 129 -9.27 -0.12 16.75
N GLU A 130 -8.82 0.56 17.81
CA GLU A 130 -8.62 -0.07 19.14
C GLU A 130 -9.88 -0.62 19.76
N GLU A 131 -11.04 -0.07 19.46
CA GLU A 131 -12.32 -0.60 19.92
C GLU A 131 -12.53 -2.07 19.52
N LEU A 132 -11.99 -2.46 18.36
CA LEU A 132 -12.06 -3.84 17.89
C LEU A 132 -11.30 -4.82 18.80
N LYS A 133 -10.35 -4.34 19.60
CA LYS A 133 -9.62 -5.17 20.57
C LYS A 133 -10.56 -5.83 21.57
N LYS A 134 -11.69 -5.19 21.92
CA LYS A 134 -12.68 -5.72 22.86
C LYS A 134 -13.50 -6.87 22.27
N GLU A 135 -13.67 -6.90 20.96
CA GLU A 135 -14.41 -7.94 20.23
C GLU A 135 -13.55 -9.17 19.94
N TYR A 136 -12.24 -9.02 20.08
CA TYR A 136 -11.27 -10.08 19.86
C TYR A 136 -10.95 -10.78 21.17
N VAL A 137 -11.75 -11.78 21.52
CA VAL A 137 -11.42 -12.74 22.56
C VAL A 137 -10.34 -13.67 21.99
N VAL A 138 -9.14 -13.52 22.50
CA VAL A 138 -8.02 -14.41 22.15
C VAL A 138 -8.27 -15.76 22.80
N GLU A 139 -8.74 -16.74 22.04
CA GLU A 139 -8.98 -18.12 22.50
C GLU A 139 -7.71 -18.89 22.90
N ASN A 140 -6.56 -18.33 22.79
CA ASN A 140 -5.30 -18.85 23.34
C ASN A 140 -4.33 -17.67 23.48
N GLU A 141 -4.45 -16.95 24.57
CA GLU A 141 -3.37 -16.10 25.04
C GLU A 141 -2.17 -16.98 25.37
N GLN A 142 -1.29 -17.18 24.42
CA GLN A 142 0.10 -17.33 24.78
C GLN A 142 0.46 -15.99 25.41
N LEU A 143 0.38 -15.95 26.74
CA LEU A 143 0.78 -14.80 27.56
C LEU A 143 2.12 -14.33 27.02
N CYS A 144 2.11 -13.24 26.28
CA CYS A 144 3.33 -12.53 26.00
C CYS A 144 3.82 -12.11 27.38
N LEU A 145 4.92 -12.70 27.83
CA LEU A 145 5.49 -12.45 29.17
C LEU A 145 5.70 -10.96 29.47
N PHE A 146 5.60 -10.10 28.42
CA PHE A 146 5.74 -8.65 28.49
C PHE A 146 4.80 -7.95 27.49
N PRO A 147 3.47 -8.05 27.65
CA PRO A 147 2.51 -7.39 26.73
C PRO A 147 2.62 -5.86 26.75
N ASP A 148 3.09 -5.30 27.85
CA ASP A 148 3.13 -3.85 28.10
C ASP A 148 4.49 -3.20 27.77
N MET A 149 5.48 -3.97 27.31
CA MET A 149 6.79 -3.41 26.93
C MET A 149 6.79 -2.73 25.54
N MET A 150 5.69 -2.71 24.82
CA MET A 150 5.66 -2.10 23.49
C MET A 150 5.61 -0.57 23.53
N TYR A 151 4.95 -0.02 24.52
CA TYR A 151 4.85 1.42 24.74
C TYR A 151 4.85 1.72 26.23
N ASP A 152 5.79 2.56 26.66
CA ASP A 152 5.69 3.30 27.91
C ASP A 152 4.70 4.47 27.72
N GLU A 153 4.38 5.17 28.80
CA GLU A 153 3.48 6.34 28.79
C GLU A 153 3.91 7.39 27.75
N GLU A 154 5.20 7.64 27.61
CA GLU A 154 5.77 8.58 26.64
C GLU A 154 5.57 8.12 25.20
N GLY A 155 5.66 6.82 24.97
CA GLY A 155 5.38 6.21 23.66
C GLY A 155 3.93 6.33 23.24
N GLU A 156 3.01 6.11 24.17
CA GLU A 156 1.57 6.27 23.96
C GLU A 156 1.22 7.74 23.62
N GLU A 157 1.71 8.69 24.41
CA GLU A 157 1.53 10.12 24.13
C GLU A 157 2.12 10.56 22.78
N THR A 158 3.23 9.94 22.39
CA THR A 158 3.85 10.22 21.09
C THR A 158 3.00 9.73 19.93
N LEU A 159 2.40 8.54 20.05
CA LEU A 159 1.47 8.03 19.04
C LEU A 159 0.22 8.89 18.94
N ASP A 160 -0.33 9.33 20.08
CA ASP A 160 -1.49 10.22 20.09
C ASP A 160 -1.19 11.54 19.39
N ARG A 161 -0.04 12.15 19.66
CA ARG A 161 0.40 13.37 18.96
C ARG A 161 0.56 13.16 17.46
N ILE A 162 1.07 11.99 17.03
CA ILE A 162 1.16 11.66 15.61
C ILE A 162 -0.23 11.51 15.01
N LEU A 163 -1.13 10.78 15.68
CA LEU A 163 -2.50 10.59 15.24
C LEU A 163 -3.22 11.92 15.07
N GLU A 164 -3.24 12.76 16.10
CA GLU A 164 -3.87 14.07 16.07
C GLU A 164 -3.42 14.93 14.88
N LYS A 165 -2.11 15.00 14.64
CA LYS A 165 -1.55 15.72 13.48
C LYS A 165 -2.03 15.18 12.15
N LEU A 166 -2.24 13.87 12.04
CA LEU A 166 -2.65 13.23 10.80
C LEU A 166 -4.13 13.49 10.51
N ILE A 167 -4.98 13.49 11.53
CA ILE A 167 -6.43 13.60 11.36
C ILE A 167 -6.98 15.02 11.50
N THR A 168 -6.18 15.99 11.94
CA THR A 168 -6.60 17.39 12.20
C THR A 168 -7.34 18.05 11.02
N LYS A 169 -7.04 17.63 9.79
CA LYS A 169 -7.66 18.19 8.58
C LYS A 169 -8.88 17.43 8.09
N ILE A 170 -9.23 16.34 8.77
CA ILE A 170 -10.36 15.51 8.35
C ILE A 170 -11.65 16.09 8.91
N ASP A 171 -12.60 16.34 8.03
CA ASP A 171 -13.90 16.91 8.36
C ASP A 171 -14.83 15.82 8.89
N GLY A 172 -14.74 15.51 10.18
CA GLY A 172 -15.67 14.58 10.82
C GLY A 172 -15.00 13.50 11.67
N PHE A 173 -15.85 12.63 12.20
CA PHE A 173 -15.42 11.51 13.02
C PHE A 173 -14.98 10.33 12.13
N ILE A 174 -13.81 9.79 12.42
CA ILE A 174 -13.30 8.59 11.73
C ILE A 174 -13.73 7.36 12.52
N ASN A 175 -14.53 6.49 11.88
CA ASN A 175 -15.00 5.26 12.47
C ASN A 175 -13.95 4.15 12.44
N ARG A 176 -13.23 4.02 11.32
CA ARG A 176 -12.23 2.96 11.11
C ARG A 176 -11.09 3.44 10.21
N TYR A 177 -9.93 2.88 10.42
CA TYR A 177 -8.78 3.04 9.54
C TYR A 177 -8.53 1.75 8.75
N VAL A 178 -8.29 1.88 7.46
CA VAL A 178 -7.95 0.80 6.55
C VAL A 178 -6.68 1.16 5.80
N LEU A 179 -5.73 0.25 5.80
CA LEU A 179 -4.53 0.32 4.96
C LEU A 179 -4.79 -0.46 3.67
N ILE A 180 -4.72 0.22 2.53
CA ILE A 180 -4.75 -0.43 1.22
C ILE A 180 -3.32 -0.78 0.84
N SER A 181 -3.03 -2.08 0.81
CA SER A 181 -1.72 -2.59 0.38
C SER A 181 -1.79 -3.08 -1.05
N PHE A 182 -0.75 -2.77 -1.84
CA PHE A 182 -0.67 -3.18 -3.24
C PHE A 182 0.75 -3.51 -3.67
N ASP A 183 0.86 -4.37 -4.68
CA ASP A 183 2.10 -4.60 -5.43
C ASP A 183 1.89 -4.27 -6.90
N ILE A 184 2.97 -3.81 -7.56
CA ILE A 184 3.00 -3.51 -8.98
C ILE A 184 4.23 -4.15 -9.60
N SER A 185 4.04 -4.76 -10.77
CA SER A 185 5.10 -5.36 -11.56
C SER A 185 4.83 -5.14 -13.05
N HIS A 186 5.83 -4.66 -13.78
CA HIS A 186 5.72 -4.38 -15.22
C HIS A 186 4.54 -3.48 -15.60
N GLY A 187 4.29 -2.45 -14.81
CA GLY A 187 3.21 -1.50 -15.05
C GLY A 187 1.81 -1.98 -14.63
N GLN A 188 1.68 -3.18 -14.08
CA GLN A 188 0.40 -3.76 -13.69
C GLN A 188 0.34 -4.01 -12.18
N VAL A 189 -0.80 -3.75 -11.58
CA VAL A 189 -1.06 -4.12 -10.19
C VAL A 189 -1.23 -5.64 -10.12
N THR A 190 -0.34 -6.30 -9.39
CA THR A 190 -0.30 -7.76 -9.25
C THR A 190 -0.98 -8.27 -7.97
N ALA A 191 -1.13 -7.39 -6.99
CA ALA A 191 -1.86 -7.68 -5.76
C ALA A 191 -2.45 -6.39 -5.20
N ILE A 192 -3.66 -6.45 -4.65
CA ILE A 192 -4.28 -5.36 -3.92
C ILE A 192 -5.18 -5.92 -2.82
N LYS A 193 -5.09 -5.36 -1.63
CA LYS A 193 -5.87 -5.80 -0.48
C LYS A 193 -6.16 -4.67 0.50
N GLY A 194 -7.30 -4.77 1.17
CA GLY A 194 -7.65 -3.93 2.29
C GLY A 194 -7.31 -4.59 3.61
N ILE A 195 -6.66 -3.87 4.50
CA ILE A 195 -6.22 -4.35 5.81
C ILE A 195 -6.79 -3.43 6.87
N VAL A 196 -7.47 -3.98 7.86
CA VAL A 196 -7.85 -3.29 9.11
C VAL A 196 -6.73 -3.53 10.12
N PRO A 197 -5.77 -2.60 10.25
CA PRO A 197 -4.60 -2.83 11.07
C PRO A 197 -4.92 -2.67 12.57
N ALA A 198 -4.20 -3.44 13.37
CA ALA A 198 -4.12 -3.30 14.82
C ALA A 198 -2.81 -2.62 15.22
N VAL A 199 -2.78 -2.05 16.42
CA VAL A 199 -1.56 -1.50 17.01
C VAL A 199 -0.48 -2.60 17.06
N GLY A 200 0.77 -2.25 16.79
CA GLY A 200 1.89 -3.21 16.70
C GLY A 200 2.05 -3.89 15.35
N MET A 201 1.40 -3.39 14.29
CA MET A 201 1.44 -3.90 12.92
C MET A 201 0.80 -5.29 12.72
N ASN A 202 0.02 -5.74 13.69
CA ASN A 202 -0.93 -6.82 13.51
C ASN A 202 -2.15 -6.33 12.71
N TYR A 203 -3.13 -7.18 12.49
CA TYR A 203 -4.36 -6.78 11.82
C TYR A 203 -5.56 -7.58 12.34
N TYR A 204 -6.70 -6.92 12.40
CA TYR A 204 -7.97 -7.53 12.72
C TYR A 204 -8.58 -8.24 11.51
N LYS A 205 -8.34 -7.71 10.31
CA LYS A 205 -8.87 -8.24 9.06
C LYS A 205 -7.95 -7.93 7.89
N GLU A 206 -7.95 -8.83 6.94
CA GLU A 206 -7.40 -8.65 5.60
C GLU A 206 -8.43 -9.14 4.58
N GLU A 207 -8.74 -8.31 3.60
CA GLU A 207 -9.57 -8.65 2.44
C GLU A 207 -8.71 -8.59 1.19
N ASP A 208 -8.64 -9.71 0.49
CA ASP A 208 -8.00 -9.79 -0.82
C ASP A 208 -8.99 -9.31 -1.89
N TRP A 209 -8.53 -8.41 -2.75
CA TRP A 209 -9.29 -7.87 -3.87
C TRP A 209 -8.70 -8.30 -5.21
N ALA A 210 -7.93 -9.40 -5.26
CA ALA A 210 -7.30 -9.92 -6.46
C ALA A 210 -8.31 -10.23 -7.59
N ASP A 211 -9.54 -10.61 -7.25
CA ASP A 211 -10.61 -10.85 -8.22
C ASP A 211 -10.95 -9.61 -9.06
N LEU A 212 -10.61 -8.41 -8.57
CA LEU A 212 -10.87 -7.16 -9.28
C LEU A 212 -9.76 -6.80 -10.28
N LEU A 213 -8.59 -7.42 -10.19
CA LEU A 213 -7.46 -7.18 -11.08
C LEU A 213 -7.77 -7.58 -12.53
N ASN A 214 -8.47 -8.70 -12.71
CA ASN A 214 -8.81 -9.21 -14.04
C ASN A 214 -10.01 -8.51 -14.69
N ALA A 215 -10.86 -7.84 -13.90
CA ALA A 215 -12.06 -7.17 -14.40
C ALA A 215 -11.76 -5.84 -15.11
N SER A 216 -10.57 -5.25 -14.93
CA SER A 216 -10.19 -4.00 -15.61
C SER A 216 -9.95 -4.18 -17.10
N TYR A 217 -9.52 -5.38 -17.53
CA TYR A 217 -9.32 -5.70 -18.95
C TYR A 217 -10.60 -5.92 -19.74
N TYR A 218 -11.66 -6.45 -19.10
CA TYR A 218 -12.92 -6.75 -19.79
C TYR A 218 -13.83 -5.53 -19.95
N SER A 219 -13.72 -4.51 -19.10
CA SER A 219 -14.56 -3.31 -19.19
C SER A 219 -14.06 -2.29 -20.22
N ALA A 220 -12.78 -2.35 -20.60
CA ALA A 220 -12.23 -1.51 -21.68
C ALA A 220 -12.62 -2.03 -23.08
N GLY A 221 -13.12 -3.26 -23.20
CA GLY A 221 -13.48 -3.90 -24.47
C GLY A 221 -14.96 -3.85 -24.85
N LEU A 222 -15.83 -3.32 -23.99
CA LEU A 222 -17.29 -3.34 -24.23
C LEU A 222 -17.95 -1.95 -24.38
N GLY A 223 -17.18 -0.92 -24.58
CA GLY A 223 -17.73 0.44 -24.78
C GLY A 223 -16.98 1.21 -25.84
N GLY A 224 -17.27 0.98 -27.11
CA GLY A 224 -16.74 1.81 -28.19
C GLY A 224 -16.78 1.06 -29.51
N GLU A 225 -17.85 1.29 -30.27
CA GLU A 225 -17.87 1.04 -31.70
C GLU A 225 -16.81 1.91 -32.38
N GLU A 226 -16.09 1.26 -33.31
CA GLU A 226 -15.37 1.80 -34.45
C GLU A 226 -14.66 3.16 -34.30
N GLU A 227 -13.29 3.12 -34.21
CA GLU A 227 -12.50 3.85 -35.17
C GLU A 227 -11.02 3.43 -35.11
N VAL A 228 -10.57 2.98 -36.31
CA VAL A 228 -9.20 2.98 -36.84
C VAL A 228 -8.14 2.20 -36.06
N ALA A 229 -7.88 1.00 -36.56
CA ALA A 229 -6.67 0.25 -36.30
C ALA A 229 -5.44 1.04 -36.79
N GLU A 230 -4.77 1.77 -35.89
CA GLU A 230 -3.36 2.08 -36.06
C GLU A 230 -2.54 0.95 -35.46
N GLU A 231 -1.81 0.31 -36.34
CA GLU A 231 -0.91 -0.80 -36.11
C GLU A 231 0.17 -0.39 -35.09
N VAL A 232 -0.04 -0.73 -33.80
CA VAL A 232 0.98 -0.58 -32.77
C VAL A 232 2.03 -1.67 -33.01
N VAL A 233 3.08 -1.31 -33.71
CA VAL A 233 4.28 -2.14 -33.87
C VAL A 233 4.90 -2.34 -32.48
N LEU A 234 4.62 -3.47 -31.88
CA LEU A 234 5.30 -3.97 -30.69
C LEU A 234 6.77 -4.24 -31.04
N LEU A 235 7.62 -3.27 -30.75
CA LEU A 235 9.06 -3.46 -30.80
C LEU A 235 9.46 -4.41 -29.65
N GLU A 236 9.55 -5.69 -29.97
CA GLU A 236 10.21 -6.68 -29.14
C GLU A 236 11.69 -6.29 -28.94
N ARG A 237 11.99 -5.61 -27.86
CA ARG A 237 13.37 -5.37 -27.44
C ARG A 237 13.88 -6.58 -26.65
N LYS A 238 14.53 -7.51 -27.34
CA LYS A 238 15.36 -8.54 -26.70
C LYS A 238 16.49 -7.86 -25.91
N PRO A 239 16.71 -8.15 -24.62
CA PRO A 239 17.80 -7.57 -23.86
C PRO A 239 19.13 -8.08 -24.42
N LYS A 240 19.95 -7.19 -25.00
CA LYS A 240 21.32 -7.50 -25.37
C LYS A 240 22.19 -7.58 -24.12
N LEU A 241 22.42 -8.78 -23.63
CA LEU A 241 23.42 -9.06 -22.61
C LEU A 241 24.81 -8.73 -23.15
N ARG A 242 25.35 -7.57 -22.80
CA ARG A 242 26.76 -7.22 -23.05
C ARG A 242 27.64 -8.01 -22.08
N ARG A 243 28.23 -9.11 -22.52
CA ARG A 243 29.33 -9.77 -21.82
C ARG A 243 30.51 -8.79 -21.72
N ARG A 244 30.83 -8.35 -20.49
CA ARG A 244 32.11 -7.65 -20.22
C ARG A 244 33.26 -8.62 -20.47
N LYS A 245 34.08 -8.38 -21.48
CA LYS A 245 35.37 -9.05 -21.66
C LYS A 245 36.28 -8.61 -20.50
N ARG A 246 36.73 -9.57 -19.70
CA ARG A 246 37.79 -9.39 -18.70
C ARG A 246 39.06 -9.10 -19.46
N LYS A 247 39.70 -7.93 -19.27
CA LYS A 247 41.07 -7.66 -19.69
C LYS A 247 41.99 -8.44 -18.77
N GLU A 248 42.73 -9.41 -19.31
CA GLU A 248 43.91 -10.00 -18.69
C GLU A 248 45.05 -9.00 -18.77
N GLU A 249 45.46 -8.44 -17.64
CA GLU A 249 46.73 -7.75 -17.49
C GLU A 249 47.85 -8.78 -17.40
N LYS A 250 48.65 -8.86 -18.47
CA LYS A 250 49.94 -9.54 -18.45
C LYS A 250 50.89 -8.71 -17.57
N ARG A 251 51.24 -9.25 -16.39
CA ARG A 251 52.43 -8.80 -15.67
C ARG A 251 53.66 -9.28 -16.39
N ASN A 252 54.41 -8.37 -16.97
CA ASN A 252 55.82 -8.63 -17.33
C ASN A 252 56.68 -8.37 -16.09
N VAL A 253 57.40 -9.39 -15.71
CA VAL A 253 58.52 -9.35 -14.75
C VAL A 253 59.79 -9.08 -15.56
N GLU A 254 60.46 -8.00 -15.26
CA GLU A 254 61.93 -7.88 -15.29
C GLU A 254 62.35 -6.97 -14.11
#